data_ecc2025b876e8403c20cb14fbda830db
#
_entry.id   ecc2025b876e8403c20cb14fbda830db
#
_cell.length_a   1.000
_cell.length_b   1.000
_cell.length_c   1.000
_cell.angle_alpha   90.00
_cell.angle_beta   90.00
_cell.angle_gamma   90.00
#
_symmetry.space_group_name_H-M   'P 1'
#
loop_
_entity.id
_entity.type
_entity.pdbx_description
1 polymer ?
#
loop_
_entity_poly.entity_id
_entity_poly.type
_entity_poly.pdbx_seq_one_letter_code
_entity_poly.pdbx_strand_id
1 'polypeptide(L)'
;MHEFQVIPKVTSLGLNEQELAFLSRVMNGPHQDIFDTMGRPEVHKVTDIMTWILKTYGKDKLPQSRLTRVHFHSLTFHMLSVQPESWSNIKSAVAAGSRAAGLQACDTDILNQDLSELRIPDVLKLYNGGEDVMFDVDNPVMTFGHDGFQFALSPVLVCKNPLKTVGLGDAISATGLLYSTYRGVDL
;
A
#
# COMPACT_ATOMS: atom_id res chain seq x y z
N MET A 1 -24.03 14.94 -7.29
CA MET A 1 -22.78 14.29 -6.84
C MET A 1 -23.02 12.79 -6.80
N HIS A 2 -22.66 12.06 -7.87
CA HIS A 2 -22.64 10.59 -7.83
C HIS A 2 -21.30 10.19 -7.22
N GLU A 3 -21.25 10.24 -5.90
CA GLU A 3 -20.08 9.85 -5.12
C GLU A 3 -19.80 8.37 -5.33
N PHE A 4 -18.53 8.03 -5.32
CA PHE A 4 -17.96 6.70 -5.43
C PHE A 4 -18.70 5.68 -4.54
N GLN A 5 -19.86 5.21 -5.02
CA GLN A 5 -20.73 4.29 -4.28
C GLN A 5 -20.07 2.93 -4.01
N VAL A 6 -18.96 2.64 -4.70
CA VAL A 6 -18.23 1.37 -4.57
C VAL A 6 -17.35 1.33 -3.33
N ILE A 7 -16.68 2.43 -2.97
CA ILE A 7 -15.71 2.46 -1.86
C ILE A 7 -16.29 1.94 -0.54
N PRO A 8 -17.49 2.39 -0.10
CA PRO A 8 -18.08 1.85 1.13
C PRO A 8 -18.56 0.39 1.03
N LYS A 9 -18.63 -0.18 -0.17
CA LYS A 9 -19.15 -1.55 -0.38
C LYS A 9 -18.06 -2.61 -0.35
N VAL A 10 -16.82 -2.22 -0.48
CA VAL A 10 -15.67 -3.15 -0.45
C VAL A 10 -15.05 -3.21 0.95
N THR A 11 -14.55 -4.36 1.34
CA THR A 11 -13.84 -4.54 2.63
C THR A 11 -12.39 -4.07 2.52
N SER A 12 -11.82 -4.21 1.32
CA SER A 12 -10.44 -3.82 1.00
C SER A 12 -10.41 -3.08 -0.34
N LEU A 13 -9.67 -1.98 -0.38
CA LEU A 13 -9.44 -1.15 -1.57
C LEU A 13 -7.98 -1.25 -1.98
N GLY A 14 -7.69 -1.72 -3.20
CA GLY A 14 -6.35 -1.71 -3.78
C GLY A 14 -6.19 -0.54 -4.73
N LEU A 15 -5.05 0.17 -4.67
CA LEU A 15 -4.78 1.36 -5.47
C LEU A 15 -3.31 1.40 -5.87
N ASN A 16 -3.05 1.74 -7.13
CA ASN A 16 -1.73 2.14 -7.58
C ASN A 16 -1.50 3.65 -7.38
N GLU A 17 -0.33 4.15 -7.79
CA GLU A 17 0.06 5.56 -7.66
C GLU A 17 -0.94 6.50 -8.35
N GLN A 18 -1.35 6.17 -9.56
CA GLN A 18 -2.24 7.01 -10.37
C GLN A 18 -3.66 7.02 -9.80
N GLU A 19 -4.15 5.86 -9.37
CA GLU A 19 -5.47 5.70 -8.77
C GLU A 19 -5.57 6.41 -7.42
N LEU A 20 -4.54 6.28 -6.57
CA LEU A 20 -4.48 6.95 -5.27
C LEU A 20 -4.53 8.47 -5.43
N ALA A 21 -3.73 9.00 -6.33
CA ALA A 21 -3.65 10.44 -6.56
C ALA A 21 -4.89 10.97 -7.29
N PHE A 22 -5.46 10.21 -8.24
CA PHE A 22 -6.74 10.55 -8.85
C PHE A 22 -7.85 10.63 -7.79
N LEU A 23 -7.92 9.64 -6.90
CA LEU A 23 -8.91 9.62 -5.83
C LEU A 23 -8.77 10.84 -4.90
N SER A 24 -7.55 11.14 -4.46
CA SER A 24 -7.28 12.32 -3.63
C SER A 24 -7.70 13.62 -4.33
N ARG A 25 -7.37 13.79 -5.62
CA ARG A 25 -7.72 14.99 -6.39
C ARG A 25 -9.23 15.15 -6.57
N VAL A 26 -9.93 14.11 -7.02
CA VAL A 26 -11.35 14.18 -7.35
C VAL A 26 -12.23 14.37 -6.12
N MET A 27 -11.79 13.85 -4.98
CA MET A 27 -12.56 13.88 -3.73
C MET A 27 -12.04 14.92 -2.73
N ASN A 28 -11.17 15.85 -3.17
CA ASN A 28 -10.57 16.92 -2.36
C ASN A 28 -9.83 16.36 -1.11
N GLY A 29 -9.10 15.27 -1.28
CA GLY A 29 -8.21 14.71 -0.28
C GLY A 29 -6.88 15.46 -0.15
N PRO A 30 -5.98 15.02 0.74
CA PRO A 30 -4.67 15.62 0.92
C PRO A 30 -3.73 15.29 -0.26
N HIS A 31 -2.64 16.07 -0.41
CA HIS A 31 -1.55 15.81 -1.36
C HIS A 31 -2.00 15.58 -2.81
N GLN A 32 -2.84 16.48 -3.34
CA GLN A 32 -3.36 16.40 -4.71
C GLN A 32 -2.26 16.50 -5.78
N ASP A 33 -1.05 16.93 -5.37
CA ASP A 33 0.17 17.09 -6.16
C ASP A 33 1.11 15.85 -6.13
N ILE A 34 0.70 14.76 -5.50
CA ILE A 34 1.54 13.55 -5.31
C ILE A 34 2.09 12.97 -6.63
N PHE A 35 1.49 13.30 -7.76
CA PHE A 35 1.97 12.90 -9.10
C PHE A 35 3.27 13.57 -9.54
N ASP A 36 3.63 14.72 -8.96
CA ASP A 36 4.78 15.49 -9.41
C ASP A 36 6.12 14.85 -9.01
N THR A 37 6.08 13.70 -8.33
CA THR A 37 7.27 12.99 -7.79
C THR A 37 7.95 12.05 -8.80
N MET A 38 7.65 12.12 -10.10
CA MET A 38 8.28 11.32 -11.16
C MET A 38 8.27 9.79 -10.89
N GLY A 39 7.16 9.26 -10.37
CA GLY A 39 7.00 7.83 -10.10
C GLY A 39 7.72 7.34 -8.82
N ARG A 40 8.09 8.25 -7.94
CA ARG A 40 8.64 7.94 -6.61
C ARG A 40 7.77 8.58 -5.53
N PRO A 41 6.61 7.99 -5.20
CA PRO A 41 5.72 8.56 -4.20
C PRO A 41 6.40 8.62 -2.84
N GLU A 42 6.20 9.75 -2.15
CA GLU A 42 6.73 9.94 -0.80
C GLU A 42 5.87 9.17 0.21
N VAL A 43 6.51 8.37 1.05
CA VAL A 43 5.81 7.48 2.00
C VAL A 43 4.83 8.24 2.88
N HIS A 44 5.22 9.41 3.43
CA HIS A 44 4.35 10.21 4.29
C HIS A 44 3.10 10.73 3.56
N LYS A 45 3.22 11.14 2.28
CA LYS A 45 2.05 11.59 1.49
C LYS A 45 1.08 10.44 1.24
N VAL A 46 1.60 9.25 0.91
CA VAL A 46 0.79 8.05 0.75
C VAL A 46 0.11 7.67 2.06
N THR A 47 0.83 7.71 3.18
CA THR A 47 0.28 7.45 4.52
C THR A 47 -0.89 8.40 4.84
N ASP A 48 -0.72 9.70 4.59
CA ASP A 48 -1.75 10.70 4.84
C ASP A 48 -3.01 10.47 3.97
N ILE A 49 -2.83 10.13 2.69
CA ILE A 49 -3.97 9.85 1.79
C ILE A 49 -4.70 8.57 2.23
N MET A 50 -3.98 7.50 2.54
CA MET A 50 -4.59 6.23 3.00
C MET A 50 -5.34 6.43 4.31
N THR A 51 -4.77 7.20 5.24
CA THR A 51 -5.43 7.59 6.50
C THR A 51 -6.71 8.38 6.22
N TRP A 52 -6.65 9.36 5.33
CA TRP A 52 -7.81 10.16 4.94
C TRP A 52 -8.92 9.28 4.32
N ILE A 53 -8.57 8.32 3.46
CA ILE A 53 -9.55 7.38 2.88
C ILE A 53 -10.28 6.62 4.00
N LEU A 54 -9.56 6.02 4.94
CA LEU A 54 -10.15 5.25 6.03
C LEU A 54 -10.96 6.13 7.01
N LYS A 55 -10.49 7.34 7.30
CA LYS A 55 -11.22 8.30 8.13
C LYS A 55 -12.49 8.83 7.48
N THR A 56 -12.53 8.92 6.17
CA THR A 56 -13.66 9.52 5.45
C THR A 56 -14.67 8.46 5.02
N TYR A 57 -14.20 7.31 4.53
CA TYR A 57 -15.03 6.27 3.91
C TYR A 57 -15.02 4.95 4.65
N GLY A 58 -14.21 4.82 5.70
CA GLY A 58 -14.08 3.59 6.46
C GLY A 58 -15.31 3.26 7.32
N LYS A 59 -15.35 2.01 7.79
CA LYS A 59 -16.44 1.45 8.59
C LYS A 59 -16.75 2.28 9.84
N ASP A 60 -15.74 2.82 10.53
CA ASP A 60 -15.93 3.61 11.75
C ASP A 60 -16.61 4.96 11.49
N LYS A 61 -16.43 5.50 10.28
CA LYS A 61 -17.02 6.80 9.92
C LYS A 61 -18.41 6.65 9.33
N LEU A 62 -18.61 5.64 8.49
CA LEU A 62 -19.86 5.40 7.80
C LEU A 62 -20.41 4.01 8.20
N PRO A 63 -21.52 3.94 8.97
CA PRO A 63 -22.05 2.65 9.45
C PRO A 63 -22.37 1.64 8.35
N GLN A 64 -22.71 2.12 7.15
CA GLN A 64 -22.98 1.27 5.99
C GLN A 64 -21.70 0.86 5.23
N SER A 65 -20.53 1.40 5.61
CA SER A 65 -19.27 1.05 4.97
C SER A 65 -18.72 -0.26 5.50
N ARG A 66 -18.11 -1.02 4.59
CA ARG A 66 -17.36 -2.24 4.90
C ARG A 66 -15.84 -2.03 4.83
N LEU A 67 -15.39 -0.83 4.40
CA LEU A 67 -13.97 -0.55 4.17
C LEU A 67 -13.18 -0.51 5.48
N THR A 68 -12.23 -1.42 5.62
CA THR A 68 -11.34 -1.55 6.79
C THR A 68 -9.87 -1.71 6.40
N ARG A 69 -9.56 -1.74 5.08
CA ARG A 69 -8.21 -1.93 4.57
C ARG A 69 -8.01 -1.15 3.28
N VAL A 70 -6.88 -0.46 3.17
CA VAL A 70 -6.38 0.12 1.91
C VAL A 70 -5.02 -0.49 1.60
N HIS A 71 -4.82 -0.92 0.35
CA HIS A 71 -3.56 -1.46 -0.14
C HIS A 71 -3.02 -0.58 -1.26
N PHE A 72 -1.94 0.12 -1.01
CA PHE A 72 -1.21 0.89 -1.99
C PHE A 72 -0.06 0.07 -2.56
N HIS A 73 0.14 0.12 -3.87
CA HIS A 73 1.28 -0.49 -4.53
C HIS A 73 1.90 0.43 -5.58
N SER A 74 3.22 0.46 -5.60
CA SER A 74 4.03 1.22 -6.54
C SER A 74 5.24 0.41 -7.01
N LEU A 75 6.06 0.99 -7.87
CA LEU A 75 7.33 0.38 -8.28
C LEU A 75 8.44 0.53 -7.23
N THR A 76 8.19 1.21 -6.13
CA THR A 76 9.19 1.46 -5.07
C THR A 76 8.85 0.76 -3.77
N PHE A 77 7.60 0.82 -3.34
CA PHE A 77 7.14 0.16 -2.13
C PHE A 77 5.66 -0.22 -2.21
N HIS A 78 5.28 -1.18 -1.38
CA HIS A 78 3.89 -1.51 -1.09
C HIS A 78 3.56 -1.12 0.34
N MET A 79 2.34 -0.66 0.56
CA MET A 79 1.88 -0.29 1.88
C MET A 79 0.45 -0.72 2.13
N LEU A 80 0.22 -1.29 3.30
CA LEU A 80 -1.11 -1.58 3.81
C LEU A 80 -1.45 -0.62 4.94
N SER A 81 -2.67 -0.10 4.94
CA SER A 81 -3.30 0.55 6.09
C SER A 81 -4.54 -0.23 6.46
N VAL A 82 -4.67 -0.58 7.74
CA VAL A 82 -5.80 -1.34 8.23
C VAL A 82 -6.39 -0.72 9.49
N GLN A 83 -7.70 -0.87 9.64
CA GLN A 83 -8.37 -0.62 10.89
C GLN A 83 -7.89 -1.66 11.92
N PRO A 84 -7.48 -1.26 13.12
CA PRO A 84 -7.06 -2.19 14.16
C PRO A 84 -8.10 -3.30 14.40
N GLU A 85 -7.61 -4.49 14.72
CA GLU A 85 -8.42 -5.69 15.00
C GLU A 85 -9.19 -6.26 13.81
N SER A 86 -9.42 -5.50 12.71
CA SER A 86 -10.11 -5.99 11.52
C SER A 86 -9.26 -6.91 10.65
N TRP A 87 -7.94 -6.77 10.73
CA TRP A 87 -7.00 -7.56 9.92
C TRP A 87 -5.78 -8.00 10.72
N SER A 88 -5.23 -9.16 10.39
CA SER A 88 -3.95 -9.64 10.89
C SER A 88 -3.04 -10.08 9.74
N ASN A 89 -1.78 -10.38 10.08
CA ASN A 89 -0.73 -10.80 9.13
C ASN A 89 -0.37 -9.73 8.08
N ILE A 90 -0.61 -8.44 8.33
CA ILE A 90 -0.36 -7.36 7.38
C ILE A 90 1.12 -7.26 6.97
N LYS A 91 2.06 -7.58 7.88
CA LYS A 91 3.49 -7.64 7.59
C LYS A 91 3.80 -8.71 6.53
N SER A 92 3.27 -9.92 6.71
CA SER A 92 3.43 -11.01 5.75
C SER A 92 2.75 -10.70 4.41
N ALA A 93 1.62 -10.01 4.45
CA ALA A 93 0.87 -9.63 3.26
C ALA A 93 1.66 -8.69 2.33
N VAL A 94 2.27 -7.63 2.87
CA VAL A 94 3.08 -6.71 2.06
C VAL A 94 4.35 -7.38 1.54
N ALA A 95 5.02 -8.20 2.36
CA ALA A 95 6.20 -8.94 1.95
C ALA A 95 5.91 -9.94 0.81
N ALA A 96 4.83 -10.70 0.93
CA ALA A 96 4.42 -11.66 -0.09
C ALA A 96 4.05 -10.97 -1.41
N GLY A 97 3.32 -9.84 -1.36
CA GLY A 97 2.98 -9.03 -2.53
C GLY A 97 4.23 -8.50 -3.25
N SER A 98 5.18 -7.94 -2.49
CA SER A 98 6.44 -7.43 -3.04
C SER A 98 7.25 -8.54 -3.72
N ARG A 99 7.34 -9.71 -3.09
CA ARG A 99 8.04 -10.87 -3.64
C ARG A 99 7.37 -11.40 -4.91
N ALA A 100 6.04 -11.52 -4.92
CA ALA A 100 5.29 -12.00 -6.08
C ALA A 100 5.51 -11.11 -7.30
N ALA A 101 5.48 -9.79 -7.13
CA ALA A 101 5.76 -8.84 -8.20
C ALA A 101 7.17 -8.97 -8.77
N GLY A 102 8.18 -9.09 -7.91
CA GLY A 102 9.56 -9.26 -8.33
C GLY A 102 9.79 -10.55 -9.13
N LEU A 103 9.27 -11.67 -8.64
CA LEU A 103 9.33 -12.97 -9.33
C LEU A 103 8.66 -12.92 -10.70
N GLN A 104 7.45 -12.34 -10.77
CA GLN A 104 6.71 -12.21 -12.02
C GLN A 104 7.43 -11.27 -13.00
N ALA A 105 7.93 -10.12 -12.54
CA ALA A 105 8.59 -9.15 -13.38
C ALA A 105 9.87 -9.69 -14.01
N CYS A 106 10.64 -10.46 -13.23
CA CYS A 106 11.88 -11.10 -13.71
C CYS A 106 11.66 -12.45 -14.39
N ASP A 107 10.43 -12.97 -14.45
CA ASP A 107 10.10 -14.30 -14.97
C ASP A 107 11.00 -15.40 -14.37
N THR A 108 11.10 -15.44 -13.05
CA THR A 108 11.99 -16.34 -12.31
C THR A 108 11.32 -16.83 -11.02
N ASP A 109 11.76 -17.97 -10.53
CA ASP A 109 11.36 -18.51 -9.24
C ASP A 109 12.24 -18.02 -8.07
N ILE A 110 13.39 -17.40 -8.38
CA ILE A 110 14.38 -16.95 -7.40
C ILE A 110 14.81 -15.51 -7.70
N LEU A 111 14.62 -14.61 -6.72
CA LEU A 111 15.16 -13.26 -6.77
C LEU A 111 16.53 -13.21 -6.10
N ASN A 112 17.47 -12.50 -6.72
CA ASN A 112 18.79 -12.21 -6.20
C ASN A 112 19.22 -10.79 -6.59
N GLN A 113 20.38 -10.34 -6.08
CA GLN A 113 20.92 -9.00 -6.32
C GLN A 113 21.35 -8.74 -7.76
N ASP A 114 21.61 -9.78 -8.53
CA ASP A 114 21.96 -9.62 -9.96
C ASP A 114 20.75 -9.26 -10.80
N LEU A 115 19.59 -9.82 -10.46
CA LEU A 115 18.33 -9.68 -11.19
C LEU A 115 17.49 -8.48 -10.71
N SER A 116 17.63 -8.07 -9.44
CA SER A 116 16.75 -7.09 -8.82
C SER A 116 17.52 -6.06 -7.99
N GLU A 117 16.87 -4.91 -7.78
CA GLU A 117 17.38 -3.81 -6.95
C GLU A 117 16.28 -3.19 -6.09
N LEU A 118 16.64 -2.61 -4.96
CA LEU A 118 15.76 -1.77 -4.17
C LEU A 118 15.82 -0.32 -4.67
N ARG A 119 14.66 0.33 -4.75
CA ARG A 119 14.53 1.75 -5.15
C ARG A 119 13.90 2.61 -4.07
N ILE A 120 13.98 2.20 -2.84
CA ILE A 120 13.51 2.96 -1.69
C ILE A 120 14.62 3.87 -1.15
N PRO A 121 14.33 5.09 -0.70
CA PRO A 121 15.32 5.95 -0.03
C PRO A 121 15.82 5.33 1.28
N ASP A 122 17.08 5.58 1.62
CA ASP A 122 17.70 5.14 2.88
C ASP A 122 17.02 5.76 4.11
N VAL A 123 16.48 6.97 3.94
CA VAL A 123 15.75 7.69 4.99
C VAL A 123 14.30 7.86 4.56
N LEU A 124 13.39 7.47 5.43
CA LEU A 124 11.95 7.52 5.20
C LEU A 124 11.28 8.43 6.20
N LYS A 125 10.36 9.24 5.72
CA LYS A 125 9.36 9.92 6.54
C LYS A 125 8.05 9.14 6.43
N LEU A 126 7.63 8.51 7.53
CA LEU A 126 6.49 7.60 7.49
C LEU A 126 5.14 8.33 7.44
N TYR A 127 5.04 9.51 8.06
CA TYR A 127 3.85 10.37 8.07
C TYR A 127 4.23 11.83 8.28
N ASN A 128 3.36 12.75 7.95
CA ASN A 128 3.62 14.18 8.10
C ASN A 128 3.77 14.56 9.59
N GLY A 129 4.87 15.28 9.91
CA GLY A 129 5.23 15.60 11.30
C GLY A 129 5.92 14.46 12.05
N GLY A 130 6.10 13.27 11.44
CA GLY A 130 6.89 12.18 12.00
C GLY A 130 8.40 12.41 11.91
N GLU A 131 9.15 11.68 12.74
CA GLU A 131 10.61 11.63 12.66
C GLU A 131 11.07 10.88 11.41
N ASP A 132 12.28 11.20 10.95
CA ASP A 132 12.94 10.45 9.89
C ASP A 132 13.37 9.07 10.42
N VAL A 133 13.11 8.03 9.63
CA VAL A 133 13.42 6.65 9.98
C VAL A 133 14.42 6.11 8.98
N MET A 134 15.53 5.54 9.49
CA MET A 134 16.48 4.83 8.65
C MET A 134 15.88 3.53 8.15
N PHE A 135 16.00 3.29 6.84
CA PHE A 135 15.58 2.03 6.24
C PHE A 135 16.56 0.91 6.60
N ASP A 136 16.05 -0.18 7.16
CA ASP A 136 16.83 -1.35 7.52
C ASP A 136 16.73 -2.41 6.41
N VAL A 137 17.83 -2.63 5.68
CA VAL A 137 17.90 -3.60 4.57
C VAL A 137 17.76 -5.04 5.06
N ASP A 138 18.23 -5.33 6.27
CA ASP A 138 18.16 -6.67 6.85
C ASP A 138 16.77 -7.01 7.41
N ASN A 139 15.98 -5.98 7.73
CA ASN A 139 14.58 -6.11 8.16
C ASN A 139 13.67 -5.16 7.37
N PRO A 140 13.49 -5.40 6.07
CA PRO A 140 12.92 -4.44 5.13
C PRO A 140 11.42 -4.17 5.31
N VAL A 141 10.71 -5.00 6.07
CA VAL A 141 9.27 -4.80 6.29
C VAL A 141 9.03 -4.05 7.59
N MET A 142 8.57 -2.81 7.45
CA MET A 142 8.30 -1.90 8.56
C MET A 142 6.82 -1.95 8.96
N THR A 143 6.56 -1.80 10.25
CA THR A 143 5.20 -1.60 10.77
C THR A 143 5.17 -0.38 11.67
N PHE A 144 4.11 0.42 11.57
CA PHE A 144 3.94 1.61 12.40
C PHE A 144 2.45 1.92 12.60
N GLY A 145 2.15 2.70 13.63
CA GLY A 145 0.81 3.24 13.89
C GLY A 145 0.74 4.70 13.46
N HIS A 146 -0.38 5.12 12.87
CA HIS A 146 -0.66 6.50 12.57
C HIS A 146 -2.15 6.77 12.64
N ASP A 147 -2.55 7.78 13.43
CA ASP A 147 -3.93 8.28 13.52
C ASP A 147 -4.98 7.18 13.83
N GLY A 148 -4.61 6.18 14.62
CA GLY A 148 -5.49 5.07 15.02
C GLY A 148 -5.51 3.90 14.06
N PHE A 149 -4.78 3.95 12.94
CA PHE A 149 -4.62 2.84 11.99
C PHE A 149 -3.27 2.16 12.13
N GLN A 150 -3.20 0.90 11.73
CA GLN A 150 -1.96 0.14 11.63
C GLN A 150 -1.49 0.11 10.19
N PHE A 151 -0.20 0.32 10.00
CA PHE A 151 0.46 0.30 8.71
C PHE A 151 1.52 -0.79 8.64
N ALA A 152 1.69 -1.36 7.44
CA ALA A 152 2.83 -2.16 7.08
C ALA A 152 3.36 -1.70 5.71
N LEU A 153 4.68 -1.51 5.60
CA LEU A 153 5.38 -1.09 4.40
C LEU A 153 6.45 -2.11 4.05
N SER A 154 6.55 -2.49 2.78
CA SER A 154 7.63 -3.29 2.23
C SER A 154 8.19 -2.61 0.98
N PRO A 155 9.51 -2.46 0.83
CA PRO A 155 10.10 -2.06 -0.44
C PRO A 155 9.84 -3.13 -1.50
N VAL A 156 9.89 -2.73 -2.76
CA VAL A 156 9.79 -3.64 -3.90
C VAL A 156 11.20 -3.95 -4.41
N LEU A 157 11.46 -5.24 -4.66
CA LEU A 157 12.59 -5.65 -5.45
C LEU A 157 12.25 -5.44 -6.93
N VAL A 158 12.73 -4.34 -7.48
CA VAL A 158 12.49 -3.98 -8.88
C VAL A 158 13.40 -4.80 -9.79
N CYS A 159 12.81 -5.52 -10.73
CA CYS A 159 13.57 -6.26 -11.73
C CYS A 159 14.38 -5.32 -12.62
N LYS A 160 15.69 -5.54 -12.75
CA LYS A 160 16.57 -4.71 -13.58
C LYS A 160 16.25 -4.83 -15.07
N ASN A 161 15.85 -6.01 -15.53
CA ASN A 161 15.47 -6.30 -16.89
C ASN A 161 14.11 -7.00 -16.92
N PRO A 162 13.00 -6.26 -16.75
CA PRO A 162 11.69 -6.87 -16.61
C PRO A 162 11.23 -7.52 -17.92
N LEU A 163 10.76 -8.76 -17.81
CA LEU A 163 10.21 -9.54 -18.92
C LEU A 163 8.67 -9.52 -18.93
N LYS A 164 8.05 -9.40 -17.75
CA LYS A 164 6.59 -9.41 -17.58
C LYS A 164 6.17 -8.24 -16.70
N THR A 165 5.56 -7.22 -17.28
CA THR A 165 5.14 -6.00 -16.56
C THR A 165 3.63 -5.86 -16.45
N VAL A 166 2.86 -6.66 -17.19
CA VAL A 166 1.40 -6.62 -17.18
C VAL A 166 0.86 -7.45 -16.02
N GLY A 167 -0.13 -6.93 -15.30
CA GLY A 167 -0.81 -7.63 -14.20
C GLY A 167 -0.02 -7.67 -12.89
N LEU A 168 1.10 -6.93 -12.77
CA LEU A 168 1.87 -6.87 -11.52
C LEU A 168 1.04 -6.30 -10.36
N GLY A 169 0.27 -5.24 -10.60
CA GLY A 169 -0.61 -4.65 -9.60
C GLY A 169 -1.66 -5.64 -9.08
N ASP A 170 -2.28 -6.39 -9.99
CA ASP A 170 -3.26 -7.42 -9.64
C ASP A 170 -2.61 -8.55 -8.84
N ALA A 171 -1.43 -9.01 -9.25
CA ALA A 171 -0.67 -10.04 -8.54
C ALA A 171 -0.32 -9.60 -7.11
N ILE A 172 0.11 -8.35 -6.93
CA ILE A 172 0.42 -7.76 -5.63
C ILE A 172 -0.81 -7.73 -4.74
N SER A 173 -1.90 -7.17 -5.25
CA SER A 173 -3.14 -6.98 -4.49
C SER A 173 -3.76 -8.32 -4.11
N ALA A 174 -3.82 -9.28 -5.05
CA ALA A 174 -4.34 -10.62 -4.81
C ALA A 174 -3.47 -11.40 -3.80
N THR A 175 -2.15 -11.38 -3.97
CA THR A 175 -1.22 -12.03 -3.03
C THR A 175 -1.31 -11.40 -1.65
N GLY A 176 -1.31 -10.07 -1.57
CA GLY A 176 -1.46 -9.35 -0.31
C GLY A 176 -2.79 -9.67 0.40
N LEU A 177 -3.86 -9.90 -0.35
CA LEU A 177 -5.14 -10.31 0.22
C LEU A 177 -5.10 -11.77 0.72
N LEU A 178 -4.52 -12.67 -0.05
CA LEU A 178 -4.38 -14.09 0.31
C LEU A 178 -3.58 -14.28 1.60
N TYR A 179 -2.54 -13.49 1.82
CA TYR A 179 -1.70 -13.55 3.02
C TYR A 179 -2.20 -12.70 4.19
N SER A 180 -3.27 -11.92 4.00
CA SER A 180 -3.97 -11.21 5.09
C SER A 180 -5.05 -12.11 5.69
N THR A 181 -5.32 -11.95 6.98
CA THR A 181 -6.47 -12.59 7.62
C THR A 181 -7.48 -11.54 8.04
N TYR A 182 -8.65 -11.57 7.44
CA TYR A 182 -9.77 -10.70 7.83
C TYR A 182 -10.44 -11.26 9.09
N ARG A 183 -10.55 -10.43 10.11
CA ARG A 183 -11.22 -10.72 11.37
C ARG A 183 -12.55 -9.98 11.44
N GLY A 184 -13.32 -10.02 10.34
CA GLY A 184 -14.62 -9.34 10.29
C GLY A 184 -15.47 -9.70 11.49
N VAL A 185 -16.07 -8.68 12.07
CA VAL A 185 -17.13 -8.86 13.07
C VAL A 185 -18.26 -9.60 12.35
N ASP A 186 -18.73 -10.67 12.95
CA ASP A 186 -19.84 -11.47 12.45
C ASP A 186 -21.00 -10.59 12.00
N LEU A 187 -21.49 -10.90 10.82
CA LEU A 187 -22.66 -10.28 10.21
C LEU A 187 -23.91 -10.65 10.98
#